data_834e95a176f6d9f7020c089e4da9317d
#
_entry.id   834e95a176f6d9f7020c089e4da9317d
#
_cell.length_a   1.000
_cell.length_b   1.000
_cell.length_c   1.000
_cell.angle_alpha   90.00
_cell.angle_beta   90.00
_cell.angle_gamma   90.00
#
_symmetry.space_group_name_H-M   'P 1'
#
loop_
_entity.id
_entity.type
_entity.pdbx_description
1 polymer ?
#
loop_
_entity_poly.entity_id
_entity_poly.type
_entity_poly.pdbx_seq_one_letter_code
_entity_poly.pdbx_strand_id
1 'polypeptide(L)'
;LLHEDLENRRREEYLTVFGDASEEEWDLYEEVLTVITYQKLEQLCKGDASDHRSLQKLLDRHRIIIADECHYWSEFSAFNINTHYSFDTLLQAEKNHTVIYMSATGRDTWKLLEEKGGPTQLERIYRLPQHYEYVKAAYFYARHNLVTILKRLPVGEKAIVFVELGDDLAEMEKIFGDTAAYYCSPFNERYRKKYSDLSVCIKDGQQLKDILFTTKAM
;
A
#
# COMPACT_ATOMS: atom_id res chain seq x y z
N LEU A 1 1.21 18.51 -9.12
CA LEU A 1 1.60 17.24 -9.73
C LEU A 1 1.21 16.04 -8.86
N LEU A 2 1.73 15.89 -7.63
CA LEU A 2 1.36 14.75 -6.74
C LEU A 2 -0.11 14.75 -6.30
N HIS A 3 -0.71 15.91 -6.16
CA HIS A 3 -2.12 16.06 -5.77
C HIS A 3 -3.05 15.74 -6.95
N GLU A 4 -2.75 16.20 -8.14
CA GLU A 4 -3.48 15.89 -9.38
C GLU A 4 -3.43 14.39 -9.72
N ASP A 5 -2.29 13.74 -9.54
CA ASP A 5 -2.15 12.29 -9.76
C ASP A 5 -2.96 11.47 -8.76
N LEU A 6 -3.07 11.92 -7.50
CA LEU A 6 -3.90 11.27 -6.49
C LEU A 6 -5.40 11.45 -6.79
N GLU A 7 -5.82 12.63 -7.23
CA GLU A 7 -7.21 12.90 -7.62
C GLU A 7 -7.62 12.08 -8.85
N ASN A 8 -6.76 12.03 -9.87
CA ASN A 8 -7.01 11.22 -11.06
C ASN A 8 -7.13 9.71 -10.72
N ARG A 9 -6.25 9.19 -9.86
CA ARG A 9 -6.34 7.80 -9.40
C ARG A 9 -7.62 7.52 -8.62
N ARG A 10 -8.04 8.40 -7.74
CA ARG A 10 -9.31 8.27 -7.00
C ARG A 10 -10.49 8.22 -7.95
N ARG A 11 -10.49 9.08 -8.97
CA ARG A 11 -11.55 9.09 -9.97
C ARG A 11 -11.58 7.79 -10.77
N GLU A 12 -10.43 7.27 -11.17
CA GLU A 12 -10.31 5.98 -11.86
C GLU A 12 -10.77 4.82 -10.97
N GLU A 13 -10.37 4.79 -9.70
CA GLU A 13 -10.80 3.78 -8.73
C GLU A 13 -12.31 3.85 -8.48
N TYR A 14 -12.87 5.04 -8.32
CA TYR A 14 -14.31 5.25 -8.18
C TYR A 14 -15.08 4.74 -9.38
N LEU A 15 -14.68 5.12 -10.59
CA LEU A 15 -15.30 4.67 -11.84
C LEU A 15 -15.19 3.15 -12.02
N THR A 16 -14.09 2.54 -11.57
CA THR A 16 -13.91 1.09 -11.60
C THR A 16 -14.88 0.36 -10.67
N VAL A 17 -15.17 0.93 -9.50
CA VAL A 17 -16.06 0.32 -8.49
C VAL A 17 -17.54 0.58 -8.80
N PHE A 18 -17.89 1.78 -9.22
CA PHE A 18 -19.27 2.25 -9.37
C PHE A 18 -19.75 2.35 -10.83
N GLY A 19 -18.88 2.06 -11.80
CA GLY A 19 -19.24 2.09 -13.22
C GLY A 19 -19.38 3.50 -13.77
N ASP A 20 -20.38 3.72 -14.63
CA ASP A 20 -20.63 5.00 -15.34
C ASP A 20 -21.22 6.10 -14.41
N ALA A 21 -20.61 6.32 -13.25
CA ALA A 21 -20.97 7.39 -12.35
C ALA A 21 -20.83 8.77 -13.05
N SER A 22 -21.83 9.61 -12.89
CA SER A 22 -21.82 10.96 -13.47
C SER A 22 -20.82 11.87 -12.76
N GLU A 23 -20.41 12.98 -13.40
CA GLU A 23 -19.57 14.00 -12.75
C GLU A 23 -20.23 14.59 -11.49
N GLU A 24 -21.57 14.69 -11.47
CA GLU A 24 -22.32 15.15 -10.31
C GLU A 24 -22.22 14.18 -9.12
N GLU A 25 -22.18 12.88 -9.38
CA GLU A 25 -21.96 11.85 -8.34
C GLU A 25 -20.54 11.85 -7.81
N TRP A 26 -19.56 12.17 -8.66
CA TRP A 26 -18.18 12.37 -8.23
C TRP A 26 -18.02 13.57 -7.30
N ASP A 27 -18.62 14.71 -7.63
CA ASP A 27 -18.60 15.90 -6.79
C ASP A 27 -19.22 15.61 -5.42
N LEU A 28 -20.33 14.85 -5.39
CA LEU A 28 -20.96 14.42 -4.15
C LEU A 28 -20.06 13.48 -3.33
N TYR A 29 -19.32 12.60 -4.00
CA TYR A 29 -18.36 11.71 -3.36
C TYR A 29 -17.22 12.50 -2.71
N GLU A 30 -16.66 13.50 -3.36
CA GLU A 30 -15.62 14.36 -2.80
C GLU A 30 -16.12 15.20 -1.59
N GLU A 31 -17.39 15.56 -1.56
CA GLU A 31 -17.97 16.22 -0.38
C GLU A 31 -18.03 15.30 0.85
N VAL A 32 -18.25 14.01 0.63
CA VAL A 32 -18.46 13.01 1.70
C VAL A 32 -17.17 12.34 2.14
N LEU A 33 -16.23 12.10 1.22
CA LEU A 33 -15.01 11.36 1.47
C LEU A 33 -13.77 12.22 1.20
N THR A 34 -12.92 12.34 2.22
CA THR A 34 -11.58 12.93 2.05
C THR A 34 -10.53 11.86 2.31
N VAL A 35 -9.64 11.62 1.34
CA VAL A 35 -8.53 10.68 1.46
C VAL A 35 -7.22 11.45 1.59
N ILE A 36 -6.43 11.16 2.63
CA ILE A 36 -5.11 11.73 2.83
C ILE A 36 -4.10 10.63 3.20
N THR A 37 -2.84 10.84 2.92
CA THR A 37 -1.78 9.94 3.38
C THR A 37 -1.45 10.22 4.85
N TYR A 38 -0.87 9.24 5.55
CA TYR A 38 -0.34 9.44 6.90
C TYR A 38 0.71 10.55 6.95
N GLN A 39 1.58 10.62 5.95
CA GLN A 39 2.60 11.68 5.85
C GLN A 39 1.97 13.07 5.71
N LYS A 40 0.84 13.20 4.99
CA LYS A 40 0.11 14.47 4.92
C LYS A 40 -0.51 14.82 6.26
N LEU A 41 -1.08 13.86 6.97
CA LEU A 41 -1.58 14.06 8.33
C LEU A 41 -0.47 14.52 9.28
N GLU A 42 0.69 13.85 9.27
CA GLU A 42 1.88 14.22 10.04
C GLU A 42 2.34 15.66 9.73
N GLN A 43 2.32 16.04 8.46
CA GLN A 43 2.65 17.39 8.02
C GLN A 43 1.71 18.43 8.61
N LEU A 44 0.40 18.17 8.59
CA LEU A 44 -0.60 19.05 9.19
C LEU A 44 -0.47 19.15 10.70
N CYS A 45 -0.06 18.07 11.38
CA CYS A 45 0.19 18.05 12.83
C CYS A 45 1.43 18.83 13.24
N LYS A 46 2.48 18.83 12.41
CA LYS A 46 3.76 19.50 12.69
C LYS A 46 3.83 20.92 12.20
N GLY A 47 2.92 21.30 11.31
CA GLY A 47 2.93 22.57 10.63
C GLY A 47 2.60 23.76 11.51
N ASP A 48 2.40 24.89 10.89
CA ASP A 48 2.07 26.13 11.57
C ASP A 48 0.57 26.20 11.97
N ALA A 49 0.16 27.36 12.48
CA ALA A 49 -1.22 27.60 12.88
C ALA A 49 -2.23 27.48 11.72
N SER A 50 -1.81 27.61 10.47
CA SER A 50 -2.66 27.39 9.28
C SER A 50 -2.87 25.90 9.05
N ASP A 51 -1.83 25.08 9.17
CA ASP A 51 -1.89 23.63 9.06
C ASP A 51 -2.77 23.04 10.17
N HIS A 52 -2.61 23.48 11.40
CA HIS A 52 -3.46 23.05 12.53
C HIS A 52 -4.94 23.42 12.30
N ARG A 53 -5.24 24.61 11.74
CA ARG A 53 -6.63 24.95 11.38
C ARG A 53 -7.17 24.09 10.26
N SER A 54 -6.34 23.71 9.31
CA SER A 54 -6.70 22.80 8.21
C SER A 54 -7.00 21.41 8.74
N LEU A 55 -6.17 20.90 9.66
CA LEU A 55 -6.40 19.63 10.35
C LEU A 55 -7.72 19.65 11.14
N GLN A 56 -7.97 20.71 11.91
CA GLN A 56 -9.19 20.83 12.69
C GLN A 56 -10.43 20.83 11.77
N LYS A 57 -10.41 21.61 10.68
CA LYS A 57 -11.51 21.62 9.70
C LYS A 57 -11.74 20.23 9.07
N LEU A 58 -10.67 19.50 8.79
CA LEU A 58 -10.76 18.15 8.27
C LEU A 58 -11.45 17.20 9.26
N LEU A 59 -11.06 17.25 10.53
CA LEU A 59 -11.67 16.44 11.59
C LEU A 59 -13.13 16.84 11.83
N ASP A 60 -13.43 18.13 11.92
CA ASP A 60 -14.80 18.64 12.17
C ASP A 60 -15.79 18.26 11.05
N ARG A 61 -15.29 18.07 9.84
CA ARG A 61 -16.10 17.69 8.66
C ARG A 61 -16.54 16.23 8.69
N HIS A 62 -15.74 15.34 9.26
CA HIS A 62 -15.95 13.89 9.17
C HIS A 62 -16.18 13.28 10.55
N ARG A 63 -17.24 12.47 10.69
CA ARG A 63 -17.54 11.73 11.94
C ARG A 63 -16.85 10.37 12.01
N ILE A 64 -16.51 9.81 10.86
CA ILE A 64 -15.86 8.50 10.73
C ILE A 64 -14.49 8.73 10.10
N ILE A 65 -13.48 8.14 10.71
CA ILE A 65 -12.10 8.17 10.22
C ILE A 65 -11.68 6.72 10.01
N ILE A 66 -11.19 6.40 8.82
CA ILE A 66 -10.68 5.08 8.50
C ILE A 66 -9.17 5.18 8.33
N ALA A 67 -8.45 4.49 9.19
CA ALA A 67 -7.00 4.35 9.15
C ALA A 67 -6.66 3.03 8.45
N ASP A 68 -6.58 3.08 7.12
CA ASP A 68 -6.23 1.92 6.32
C ASP A 68 -4.73 1.65 6.40
N GLU A 69 -4.34 0.38 6.29
CA GLU A 69 -2.95 -0.08 6.46
C GLU A 69 -2.32 0.44 7.76
N CYS A 70 -3.07 0.39 8.85
CA CYS A 70 -2.65 0.94 10.15
C CYS A 70 -1.37 0.30 10.73
N HIS A 71 -0.88 -0.81 10.15
CA HIS A 71 0.45 -1.36 10.46
C HIS A 71 1.59 -0.37 10.13
N TYR A 72 1.29 0.71 9.40
CA TYR A 72 2.22 1.81 9.17
C TYR A 72 2.92 2.29 10.45
N TRP A 73 2.20 2.40 11.56
CA TRP A 73 2.81 2.89 12.81
C TRP A 73 3.73 1.88 13.49
N SER A 74 3.47 0.59 13.35
CA SER A 74 4.32 -0.45 13.93
C SER A 74 5.53 -0.79 13.07
N GLU A 75 5.40 -0.74 11.75
CA GLU A 75 6.45 -1.17 10.81
C GLU A 75 7.34 -0.02 10.34
N PHE A 76 6.77 1.17 10.12
CA PHE A 76 7.51 2.30 9.55
C PHE A 76 8.08 3.27 10.60
N SER A 77 7.78 3.11 11.87
CA SER A 77 8.32 3.95 12.94
C SER A 77 9.86 3.97 13.02
N ALA A 78 10.51 2.90 12.58
CA ALA A 78 11.98 2.83 12.49
C ALA A 78 12.56 3.71 11.37
N PHE A 79 11.79 4.02 10.34
CA PHE A 79 12.22 4.79 9.16
C PHE A 79 11.66 6.21 9.14
N ASN A 80 10.52 6.43 9.78
CA ASN A 80 9.86 7.72 9.88
C ASN A 80 9.60 8.09 11.33
N ILE A 81 10.43 8.94 11.87
CA ILE A 81 10.31 9.46 13.25
C ILE A 81 9.00 10.22 13.51
N ASN A 82 8.29 10.63 12.47
CA ASN A 82 7.08 11.45 12.59
C ASN A 82 5.79 10.63 12.73
N THR A 83 5.85 9.31 12.62
CA THR A 83 4.66 8.43 12.68
C THR A 83 3.82 8.63 13.94
N HIS A 84 4.45 9.04 15.06
CA HIS A 84 3.76 9.32 16.31
C HIS A 84 2.77 10.49 16.19
N TYR A 85 2.99 11.49 15.33
CA TYR A 85 2.06 12.61 15.16
C TYR A 85 0.72 12.14 14.60
N SER A 86 0.73 11.33 13.54
CA SER A 86 -0.51 10.79 12.96
C SER A 86 -1.18 9.82 13.93
N PHE A 87 -0.42 8.97 14.61
CA PHE A 87 -0.93 8.03 15.60
C PHE A 87 -1.62 8.73 16.78
N ASP A 88 -0.92 9.66 17.45
CA ASP A 88 -1.45 10.39 18.60
C ASP A 88 -2.68 11.24 18.22
N THR A 89 -2.71 11.79 17.00
CA THR A 89 -3.86 12.54 16.51
C THR A 89 -5.09 11.64 16.36
N LEU A 90 -4.94 10.42 15.84
CA LEU A 90 -6.07 9.50 15.71
C LEU A 90 -6.54 8.97 17.06
N LEU A 91 -5.63 8.69 17.99
CA LEU A 91 -6.02 8.36 19.39
C LEU A 91 -6.81 9.48 20.06
N GLN A 92 -6.43 10.74 19.82
CA GLN A 92 -7.19 11.88 20.37
C GLN A 92 -8.55 12.03 19.67
N ALA A 93 -8.61 11.76 18.37
CA ALA A 93 -9.85 11.83 17.60
C ALA A 93 -10.90 10.81 18.07
N GLU A 94 -10.50 9.66 18.63
CA GLU A 94 -11.43 8.64 19.19
C GLU A 94 -12.41 9.23 20.21
N LYS A 95 -12.07 10.33 20.87
CA LYS A 95 -12.95 10.99 21.85
C LYS A 95 -14.24 11.54 21.23
N ASN A 96 -14.19 11.94 19.97
CA ASN A 96 -15.29 12.64 19.30
C ASN A 96 -15.67 12.02 17.93
N HIS A 97 -14.92 11.01 17.48
CA HIS A 97 -15.07 10.38 16.18
C HIS A 97 -15.11 8.87 16.32
N THR A 98 -15.72 8.21 15.36
CA THR A 98 -15.56 6.76 15.19
C THR A 98 -14.29 6.54 14.38
N VAL A 99 -13.26 5.94 14.98
CA VAL A 99 -12.03 5.60 14.29
C VAL A 99 -12.01 4.10 13.99
N ILE A 100 -11.78 3.74 12.73
CA ILE A 100 -11.70 2.36 12.27
C ILE A 100 -10.27 2.11 11.82
N TYR A 101 -9.57 1.21 12.50
CA TYR A 101 -8.23 0.77 12.15
C TYR A 101 -8.31 -0.50 11.30
N MET A 102 -7.75 -0.46 10.10
CA MET A 102 -7.76 -1.58 9.15
C MET A 102 -6.34 -2.00 8.80
N SER A 103 -6.07 -3.29 8.79
CA SER A 103 -4.81 -3.84 8.32
C SER A 103 -4.90 -5.35 8.12
N ALA A 104 -4.19 -5.86 7.13
CA ALA A 104 -3.97 -7.30 6.96
C ALA A 104 -3.02 -7.87 8.04
N THR A 105 -2.12 -7.05 8.61
CA THR A 105 -1.06 -7.44 9.57
C THR A 105 -1.13 -6.66 10.88
N GLY A 106 -2.33 -6.32 11.34
CA GLY A 106 -2.59 -5.37 12.41
C GLY A 106 -2.23 -5.80 13.85
N ARG A 107 -1.62 -7.00 14.07
CA ARG A 107 -1.35 -7.51 15.43
C ARG A 107 -0.48 -6.56 16.28
N ASP A 108 0.59 -6.04 15.71
CA ASP A 108 1.53 -5.19 16.46
C ASP A 108 1.00 -3.77 16.61
N THR A 109 0.23 -3.28 15.67
CA THR A 109 -0.53 -2.03 15.82
C THR A 109 -1.57 -2.16 16.93
N TRP A 110 -2.25 -3.30 17.04
CA TRP A 110 -3.20 -3.53 18.14
C TRP A 110 -2.51 -3.45 19.50
N LYS A 111 -1.36 -4.09 19.69
CA LYS A 111 -0.56 -3.97 20.93
C LYS A 111 -0.19 -2.52 21.25
N LEU A 112 0.21 -1.77 20.21
CA LEU A 112 0.55 -0.35 20.36
C LEU A 112 -0.67 0.48 20.82
N LEU A 113 -1.85 0.19 20.28
CA LEU A 113 -3.11 0.81 20.72
C LEU A 113 -3.43 0.47 22.19
N GLU A 114 -3.31 -0.79 22.58
CA GLU A 114 -3.51 -1.24 23.97
C GLU A 114 -2.56 -0.55 24.95
N GLU A 115 -1.27 -0.40 24.58
CA GLU A 115 -0.26 0.24 25.41
C GLU A 115 -0.50 1.75 25.58
N LYS A 116 -1.04 2.43 24.58
CA LYS A 116 -1.19 3.88 24.55
C LYS A 116 -2.52 4.41 25.04
N GLY A 117 -3.60 3.72 24.82
CA GLY A 117 -4.93 4.22 25.12
C GLY A 117 -5.80 3.24 25.89
N GLY A 118 -5.52 1.95 25.72
CA GLY A 118 -6.38 0.86 26.18
C GLY A 118 -7.72 0.85 25.45
N PRO A 119 -8.24 -0.34 25.11
CA PRO A 119 -9.55 -0.47 24.52
C PRO A 119 -10.64 0.07 25.42
N THR A 120 -11.55 0.85 24.87
CA THR A 120 -12.76 1.28 25.57
C THR A 120 -13.83 0.19 25.48
N GLN A 121 -14.85 0.25 26.31
CA GLN A 121 -15.97 -0.72 26.28
C GLN A 121 -16.76 -0.72 24.96
N LEU A 122 -16.55 0.27 24.10
CA LEU A 122 -17.20 0.40 22.79
C LEU A 122 -16.40 -0.20 21.64
N GLU A 123 -15.18 -0.66 21.92
CA GLU A 123 -14.32 -1.21 20.88
C GLU A 123 -14.77 -2.60 20.45
N ARG A 124 -14.70 -2.83 19.16
CA ARG A 124 -15.00 -4.10 18.53
C ARG A 124 -13.88 -4.51 17.61
N ILE A 125 -13.40 -5.74 17.83
CA ILE A 125 -12.38 -6.33 16.97
C ILE A 125 -13.07 -7.28 16.00
N TYR A 126 -12.90 -7.00 14.71
CA TYR A 126 -13.34 -7.87 13.62
C TYR A 126 -12.12 -8.53 12.99
N ARG A 127 -12.13 -9.85 12.95
CA ARG A 127 -11.11 -10.62 12.23
C ARG A 127 -11.77 -11.34 11.08
N LEU A 128 -11.31 -11.04 9.87
CA LEU A 128 -11.70 -11.82 8.70
C LEU A 128 -10.95 -13.15 8.75
N PRO A 129 -11.63 -14.28 8.53
CA PRO A 129 -10.95 -15.55 8.38
C PRO A 129 -10.04 -15.47 7.17
N GLN A 130 -8.76 -15.80 7.38
CA GLN A 130 -7.77 -15.84 6.30
C GLN A 130 -7.72 -17.27 5.76
N HIS A 131 -8.08 -17.43 4.50
CA HIS A 131 -8.02 -18.71 3.81
C HIS A 131 -6.82 -18.70 2.86
N TYR A 132 -5.70 -19.27 3.31
CA TYR A 132 -4.47 -19.42 2.50
C TYR A 132 -4.35 -20.82 1.90
N GLU A 133 -5.47 -21.45 1.55
CA GLU A 133 -5.50 -22.82 1.00
C GLU A 133 -4.71 -22.94 -0.31
N TYR A 134 -4.52 -21.83 -1.02
CA TYR A 134 -3.67 -21.75 -2.21
C TYR A 134 -2.17 -21.75 -1.89
N VAL A 135 -1.77 -21.44 -0.65
CA VAL A 135 -0.37 -21.50 -0.21
C VAL A 135 -0.07 -22.91 0.26
N LYS A 136 0.55 -23.72 -0.59
CA LYS A 136 0.88 -25.12 -0.28
C LYS A 136 2.08 -25.25 0.65
N ALA A 137 3.04 -24.34 0.56
CA ALA A 137 4.24 -24.35 1.39
C ALA A 137 4.89 -22.95 1.42
N ALA A 138 5.60 -22.65 2.51
CA ALA A 138 6.46 -21.48 2.63
C ALA A 138 7.88 -21.93 2.98
N TYR A 139 8.87 -21.41 2.26
CA TYR A 139 10.28 -21.76 2.45
C TYR A 139 11.11 -20.51 2.70
N PHE A 140 12.08 -20.61 3.59
CA PHE A 140 13.07 -19.57 3.84
C PHE A 140 14.40 -19.99 3.24
N TYR A 141 15.05 -19.07 2.51
CA TYR A 141 16.35 -19.31 1.90
C TYR A 141 17.23 -18.05 1.95
N ALA A 142 18.53 -18.24 1.89
CA ALA A 142 19.44 -17.11 1.82
C ALA A 142 19.39 -16.45 0.43
N ARG A 143 19.43 -15.10 0.37
CA ARG A 143 19.32 -14.30 -0.86
C ARG A 143 20.26 -14.80 -1.98
N HIS A 144 21.48 -15.18 -1.65
CA HIS A 144 22.47 -15.68 -2.63
C HIS A 144 22.06 -16.98 -3.34
N ASN A 145 21.11 -17.74 -2.78
CA ASN A 145 20.59 -18.97 -3.38
C ASN A 145 19.48 -18.74 -4.39
N LEU A 146 18.92 -17.52 -4.49
CA LEU A 146 17.76 -17.21 -5.33
C LEU A 146 18.00 -17.61 -6.79
N VAL A 147 19.11 -17.20 -7.38
CA VAL A 147 19.46 -17.52 -8.78
C VAL A 147 19.52 -19.02 -9.02
N THR A 148 20.09 -19.78 -8.07
CA THR A 148 20.19 -21.24 -8.17
C THR A 148 18.82 -21.90 -8.10
N ILE A 149 17.93 -21.41 -7.23
CA ILE A 149 16.56 -21.91 -7.09
C ILE A 149 15.77 -21.64 -8.37
N LEU A 150 15.82 -20.42 -8.89
CA LEU A 150 15.09 -20.05 -10.09
C LEU A 150 15.58 -20.81 -11.34
N LYS A 151 16.87 -21.06 -11.46
CA LYS A 151 17.42 -21.90 -12.56
C LYS A 151 17.00 -23.37 -12.48
N ARG A 152 16.50 -23.82 -11.34
CA ARG A 152 15.99 -25.19 -11.11
C ARG A 152 14.48 -25.25 -11.02
N LEU A 153 13.80 -24.18 -11.43
CA LEU A 153 12.34 -24.15 -11.42
C LEU A 153 11.83 -25.31 -12.29
N PRO A 154 10.92 -26.16 -11.78
CA PRO A 154 10.38 -27.27 -12.54
C PRO A 154 9.66 -26.79 -13.82
N VAL A 155 9.69 -27.58 -14.86
CA VAL A 155 9.01 -27.29 -16.14
C VAL A 155 7.50 -27.12 -15.88
N GLY A 156 6.95 -25.99 -16.33
CA GLY A 156 5.54 -25.63 -16.14
C GLY A 156 5.22 -24.88 -14.84
N GLU A 157 6.19 -24.77 -13.92
CA GLU A 157 6.06 -23.90 -12.76
C GLU A 157 6.41 -22.46 -13.13
N LYS A 158 5.74 -21.50 -12.46
CA LYS A 158 5.98 -20.06 -12.65
C LYS A 158 6.36 -19.41 -11.36
N ALA A 159 7.27 -18.43 -11.43
CA ALA A 159 7.73 -17.65 -10.30
C ALA A 159 7.54 -16.15 -10.54
N ILE A 160 7.06 -15.45 -9.53
CA ILE A 160 7.09 -13.99 -9.45
C ILE A 160 8.09 -13.63 -8.36
N VAL A 161 9.06 -12.81 -8.70
CA VAL A 161 10.15 -12.41 -7.80
C VAL A 161 10.07 -10.91 -7.58
N PHE A 162 9.73 -10.52 -6.37
CA PHE A 162 9.74 -9.11 -5.97
C PHE A 162 11.17 -8.70 -5.61
N VAL A 163 11.67 -7.68 -6.30
CA VAL A 163 12.97 -7.07 -6.02
C VAL A 163 12.77 -5.65 -5.45
N GLU A 164 13.74 -5.20 -4.69
CA GLU A 164 13.60 -3.94 -3.98
C GLU A 164 13.86 -2.73 -4.87
N LEU A 165 14.88 -2.82 -5.71
CA LEU A 165 15.37 -1.73 -6.54
C LEU A 165 15.33 -2.07 -8.04
N GLY A 166 15.22 -1.03 -8.88
CA GLY A 166 15.34 -1.19 -10.33
C GLY A 166 16.73 -1.68 -10.77
N ASP A 167 17.78 -1.42 -9.99
CA ASP A 167 19.13 -1.94 -10.24
C ASP A 167 19.18 -3.48 -10.11
N ASP A 168 18.39 -4.05 -9.20
CA ASP A 168 18.24 -5.50 -9.06
C ASP A 168 17.62 -6.13 -10.32
N LEU A 169 16.64 -5.43 -10.96
CA LEU A 169 16.08 -5.90 -12.24
C LEU A 169 17.16 -5.97 -13.32
N ALA A 170 18.01 -4.94 -13.42
CA ALA A 170 19.07 -4.89 -14.41
C ALA A 170 20.15 -5.97 -14.15
N GLU A 171 20.37 -6.34 -12.89
CA GLU A 171 21.26 -7.45 -12.52
C GLU A 171 20.66 -8.79 -12.90
N MET A 172 19.38 -9.00 -12.61
CA MET A 172 18.68 -10.24 -12.97
C MET A 172 18.56 -10.41 -14.48
N GLU A 173 18.39 -9.32 -15.24
CA GLU A 173 18.39 -9.36 -16.69
C GLU A 173 19.73 -9.84 -17.26
N LYS A 174 20.87 -9.44 -16.69
CA LYS A 174 22.17 -9.96 -17.11
C LYS A 174 22.33 -11.47 -16.91
N ILE A 175 21.60 -12.02 -15.91
CA ILE A 175 21.69 -13.45 -15.55
C ILE A 175 20.69 -14.29 -16.34
N PHE A 176 19.47 -13.81 -16.55
CA PHE A 176 18.35 -14.56 -17.12
C PHE A 176 18.01 -14.15 -18.56
N GLY A 177 18.39 -12.95 -19.00
CA GLY A 177 18.14 -12.46 -20.36
C GLY A 177 16.67 -12.62 -20.75
N ASP A 178 16.44 -13.12 -21.96
CA ASP A 178 15.09 -13.31 -22.53
C ASP A 178 14.31 -14.48 -21.92
N THR A 179 14.88 -15.25 -21.01
CA THR A 179 14.20 -16.36 -20.33
C THR A 179 13.25 -15.90 -19.25
N ALA A 180 13.41 -14.66 -18.78
CA ALA A 180 12.54 -14.04 -17.78
C ALA A 180 11.88 -12.77 -18.33
N ALA A 181 10.84 -12.31 -17.63
CA ALA A 181 10.21 -11.01 -17.84
C ALA A 181 10.60 -10.05 -16.71
N TYR A 182 10.58 -8.75 -17.00
CA TYR A 182 11.02 -7.70 -16.07
C TYR A 182 10.02 -6.56 -16.08
N TYR A 183 9.55 -6.14 -14.91
CA TYR A 183 8.62 -5.05 -14.78
C TYR A 183 9.02 -4.09 -13.63
N CYS A 184 8.88 -2.80 -13.88
CA CYS A 184 8.95 -1.79 -12.83
C CYS A 184 7.84 -0.77 -12.99
N SER A 185 7.54 -0.06 -11.90
CA SER A 185 6.58 1.03 -11.91
C SER A 185 6.89 2.05 -13.02
N PRO A 186 5.86 2.55 -13.75
CA PRO A 186 6.00 3.65 -14.70
C PRO A 186 6.59 4.94 -14.07
N PHE A 187 6.50 5.07 -12.74
CA PHE A 187 7.07 6.20 -12.00
C PHE A 187 8.57 6.06 -11.72
N ASN A 188 9.18 4.93 -12.02
CA ASN A 188 10.62 4.75 -11.89
C ASN A 188 11.33 5.47 -13.05
N GLU A 189 11.76 6.72 -12.85
CA GLU A 189 12.34 7.58 -13.91
C GLU A 189 13.52 6.93 -14.64
N ARG A 190 14.35 6.15 -13.93
CA ARG A 190 15.56 5.55 -14.47
C ARG A 190 15.27 4.34 -15.36
N TYR A 191 14.30 3.52 -14.98
CA TYR A 191 14.07 2.20 -15.58
C TYR A 191 12.75 2.08 -16.35
N ARG A 192 11.82 3.06 -16.21
CA ARG A 192 10.50 3.02 -16.86
C ARG A 192 10.55 2.81 -18.37
N LYS A 193 11.51 3.45 -19.05
CA LYS A 193 11.63 3.32 -20.52
C LYS A 193 11.93 1.91 -20.98
N LYS A 194 12.46 1.06 -20.09
CA LYS A 194 12.87 -0.31 -20.41
C LYS A 194 11.93 -1.37 -19.87
N TYR A 195 11.37 -1.16 -18.68
CA TYR A 195 10.67 -2.21 -17.93
C TYR A 195 9.22 -1.86 -17.53
N SER A 196 8.62 -0.78 -18.03
CA SER A 196 7.26 -0.40 -17.60
C SER A 196 6.15 -0.94 -18.49
N ASP A 197 6.44 -1.69 -19.51
CA ASP A 197 5.42 -2.32 -20.35
C ASP A 197 4.97 -3.65 -19.73
N LEU A 198 3.82 -3.61 -19.06
CA LEU A 198 3.25 -4.80 -18.42
C LEU A 198 2.77 -5.83 -19.45
N SER A 199 2.42 -5.42 -20.68
CA SER A 199 1.88 -6.30 -21.72
C SER A 199 2.88 -7.36 -22.19
N VAL A 200 4.19 -7.10 -22.04
CA VAL A 200 5.26 -8.08 -22.34
C VAL A 200 5.49 -9.07 -21.20
N CYS A 201 4.90 -8.83 -20.06
CA CYS A 201 5.02 -9.67 -18.86
C CYS A 201 3.79 -10.53 -18.63
N ILE A 202 2.60 -9.93 -18.79
CA ILE A 202 1.30 -10.54 -18.49
C ILE A 202 0.35 -10.27 -19.66
N LYS A 203 -0.36 -11.31 -20.09
CA LYS A 203 -1.43 -11.22 -21.08
C LYS A 203 -2.62 -12.07 -20.63
N ASP A 204 -3.82 -11.51 -20.74
CA ASP A 204 -5.07 -12.16 -20.33
C ASP A 204 -5.01 -12.76 -18.90
N GLY A 205 -4.37 -12.03 -17.97
CA GLY A 205 -4.16 -12.46 -16.59
C GLY A 205 -3.10 -13.57 -16.41
N GLN A 206 -2.39 -13.94 -17.48
CA GLN A 206 -1.39 -14.99 -17.43
C GLN A 206 0.02 -14.44 -17.65
N GLN A 207 0.95 -14.87 -16.79
CA GLN A 207 2.37 -14.59 -16.94
C GLN A 207 2.93 -15.24 -18.21
N LEU A 208 3.60 -14.44 -19.05
CA LEU A 208 4.10 -14.90 -20.36
C LEU A 208 5.41 -15.70 -20.29
N LYS A 209 6.24 -15.46 -19.28
CA LYS A 209 7.49 -16.18 -19.06
C LYS A 209 7.41 -16.98 -17.76
N ASP A 210 8.26 -17.98 -17.58
CA ASP A 210 8.27 -18.79 -16.37
C ASP A 210 8.75 -17.99 -15.13
N ILE A 211 9.57 -16.97 -15.34
CA ILE A 211 10.05 -16.10 -14.29
C ILE A 211 9.68 -14.65 -14.62
N LEU A 212 9.08 -13.95 -13.66
CA LEU A 212 8.83 -12.52 -13.70
C LEU A 212 9.52 -11.85 -12.52
N PHE A 213 10.44 -10.94 -12.80
CA PHE A 213 11.03 -10.05 -11.81
C PHE A 213 10.28 -8.72 -11.81
N THR A 214 9.87 -8.25 -10.64
CA THR A 214 9.15 -6.99 -10.52
C THR A 214 9.55 -6.21 -9.27
N THR A 215 9.45 -4.88 -9.33
CA THR A 215 9.48 -4.05 -8.13
C THR A 215 8.09 -4.02 -7.47
N LYS A 216 7.99 -3.57 -6.23
CA LYS A 216 6.74 -3.60 -5.42
C LYS A 216 5.51 -2.90 -6.02
N ALA A 217 5.66 -2.18 -7.13
CA ALA A 217 4.55 -1.49 -7.79
C ALA A 217 4.09 -2.31 -9.00
N MET A 218 3.23 -3.25 -8.76
CA MET A 218 2.31 -3.80 -9.78
C MET A 218 0.91 -3.40 -9.40
#